data_306a91a9a0e7896f1102617f60d2db23
#
_entry.id   306a91a9a0e7896f1102617f60d2db23
#
_cell.length_a   1.000
_cell.length_b   1.000
_cell.length_c   1.000
_cell.angle_alpha   90.00
_cell.angle_beta   90.00
_cell.angle_gamma   90.00
#
_symmetry.space_group_name_H-M   'P 1'
#
loop_
_entity.id
_entity.type
_entity.pdbx_description
1 polymer ?
#
loop_
_entity_poly.entity_id
_entity_poly.type
_entity_poly.pdbx_seq_one_letter_code
_entity_poly.pdbx_strand_id
1 'polypeptide(L)'
;MAAAFALSPAGGAQGLRTYVVVGDAIPESLTGMPGDAARGRALVVDRTSTCILCHSGPFPEQKFQGDLAPSLAGAGSRWSEGQLRLRLVDGSGLNPATIMPSFYRLDGLVRVGQTWRGKPILSAEQIEDIVAYLASLRE
;
A
#
# COMPACT_ATOMS: atom_id res chain seq x y z
N MET A 1 13.94 -48.95 7.50
CA MET A 1 13.84 -47.54 7.89
C MET A 1 13.34 -46.75 6.68
N ALA A 2 12.08 -46.32 6.68
CA ALA A 2 11.49 -45.57 5.60
C ALA A 2 11.56 -44.06 5.96
N ALA A 3 12.30 -43.27 5.20
CA ALA A 3 12.39 -41.85 5.38
C ALA A 3 11.12 -41.19 4.75
N ALA A 4 10.29 -40.62 5.59
CA ALA A 4 9.16 -39.82 5.13
C ALA A 4 9.67 -38.44 4.68
N PHE A 5 9.62 -38.19 3.37
CA PHE A 5 9.80 -36.85 2.80
C PHE A 5 8.53 -36.06 3.08
N ALA A 6 8.63 -35.08 3.97
CA ALA A 6 7.59 -34.08 4.15
C ALA A 6 7.62 -33.13 2.93
N LEU A 7 6.60 -33.19 2.07
CA LEU A 7 6.37 -32.16 1.05
C LEU A 7 5.95 -30.88 1.78
N SER A 8 6.81 -29.86 1.72
CA SER A 8 6.40 -28.50 2.05
C SER A 8 5.33 -28.05 1.06
N PRO A 9 4.21 -27.46 1.49
CA PRO A 9 3.24 -26.91 0.57
C PRO A 9 3.89 -25.78 -0.22
N ALA A 10 3.89 -25.91 -1.54
CA ALA A 10 4.22 -24.82 -2.44
C ALA A 10 3.36 -23.62 -2.09
N GLY A 11 3.98 -22.47 -1.83
CA GLY A 11 3.28 -21.22 -1.55
C GLY A 11 2.37 -20.86 -2.70
N GLY A 12 1.10 -21.22 -2.59
CA GLY A 12 0.06 -20.79 -3.50
C GLY A 12 0.02 -19.26 -3.49
N ALA A 13 -0.17 -18.65 -4.66
CA ALA A 13 -0.43 -17.23 -4.77
C ALA A 13 -1.56 -16.88 -3.79
N GLN A 14 -1.24 -16.18 -2.70
CA GLN A 14 -2.25 -15.75 -1.73
C GLN A 14 -3.10 -14.73 -2.46
N GLY A 15 -4.36 -15.07 -2.74
CA GLY A 15 -5.34 -14.14 -3.27
C GLY A 15 -5.44 -12.91 -2.36
N LEU A 16 -5.91 -11.79 -2.93
CA LEU A 16 -6.13 -10.58 -2.15
C LEU A 16 -7.07 -10.89 -0.97
N ARG A 17 -6.78 -10.32 0.19
CA ARG A 17 -7.71 -10.34 1.31
C ARG A 17 -8.95 -9.53 0.95
N THR A 18 -10.10 -10.01 1.33
CA THR A 18 -11.37 -9.29 1.14
C THR A 18 -11.43 -8.06 2.05
N TYR A 19 -12.02 -7.01 1.56
CA TYR A 19 -12.27 -5.78 2.31
C TYR A 19 -13.63 -5.19 1.92
N VAL A 20 -14.16 -4.31 2.75
CA VAL A 20 -15.41 -3.60 2.50
C VAL A 20 -15.13 -2.10 2.46
N VAL A 21 -15.61 -1.45 1.40
CA VAL A 21 -15.58 0.01 1.28
C VAL A 21 -16.86 0.58 1.90
N VAL A 22 -16.71 1.53 2.82
CA VAL A 22 -17.81 2.24 3.45
C VAL A 22 -17.57 3.75 3.23
N GLY A 23 -18.41 4.34 2.37
CA GLY A 23 -18.19 5.73 1.94
C GLY A 23 -16.88 5.90 1.19
N ASP A 24 -15.99 6.70 1.74
CA ASP A 24 -14.66 7.00 1.20
C ASP A 24 -13.52 6.30 1.96
N ALA A 25 -13.82 5.20 2.64
CA ALA A 25 -12.88 4.50 3.53
C ALA A 25 -12.99 2.97 3.44
N ILE A 26 -11.91 2.29 3.80
CA ILE A 26 -11.90 0.88 4.22
C ILE A 26 -11.65 0.89 5.73
N PRO A 27 -12.69 0.78 6.57
CA PRO A 27 -12.55 0.96 8.01
C PRO A 27 -11.66 -0.09 8.68
N GLU A 28 -11.80 -1.33 8.25
CA GLU A 28 -11.11 -2.47 8.85
C GLU A 28 -9.71 -2.66 8.25
N SER A 29 -8.75 -3.03 9.09
CA SER A 29 -7.41 -3.41 8.62
C SER A 29 -7.49 -4.63 7.69
N LEU A 30 -6.73 -4.61 6.60
CA LEU A 30 -6.63 -5.75 5.69
C LEU A 30 -6.07 -7.01 6.36
N THR A 31 -5.28 -6.83 7.41
CA THR A 31 -4.64 -7.94 8.14
C THR A 31 -5.38 -8.28 9.43
N GLY A 32 -6.31 -7.43 9.87
CA GLY A 32 -6.91 -7.51 11.20
C GLY A 32 -5.99 -7.04 12.33
N MET A 33 -4.79 -6.55 11.98
CA MET A 33 -3.77 -6.06 12.92
C MET A 33 -3.31 -4.66 12.52
N PRO A 34 -2.86 -3.83 13.47
CA PRO A 34 -2.23 -2.56 13.14
C PRO A 34 -0.91 -2.78 12.42
N GLY A 35 -0.56 -1.85 11.52
CA GLY A 35 0.73 -1.82 10.85
C GLY A 35 1.85 -1.25 11.73
N ASP A 36 3.07 -1.34 11.23
CA ASP A 36 4.27 -0.78 11.86
C ASP A 36 4.72 0.49 11.12
N ALA A 37 4.67 1.62 11.79
CA ALA A 37 4.99 2.92 11.18
C ALA A 37 6.45 3.04 10.73
N ALA A 38 7.40 2.36 11.38
CA ALA A 38 8.80 2.41 10.98
C ALA A 38 9.02 1.64 9.67
N ARG A 39 8.43 0.45 9.54
CA ARG A 39 8.43 -0.29 8.27
C ARG A 39 7.68 0.49 7.19
N GLY A 40 6.54 1.10 7.52
CA GLY A 40 5.78 1.94 6.60
C GLY A 40 6.60 3.10 6.06
N ARG A 41 7.35 3.79 6.92
CA ARG A 41 8.27 4.86 6.48
C ARG A 41 9.32 4.34 5.49
N ALA A 42 9.94 3.20 5.82
CA ALA A 42 10.94 2.60 4.93
C ALA A 42 10.36 2.29 3.54
N LEU A 43 9.13 1.78 3.49
CA LEU A 43 8.42 1.52 2.23
C LEU A 43 8.12 2.81 1.46
N VAL A 44 7.67 3.87 2.13
CA VAL A 44 7.32 5.14 1.48
C VAL A 44 8.54 5.80 0.82
N VAL A 45 9.71 5.73 1.45
CA VAL A 45 10.94 6.31 0.89
C VAL A 45 11.64 5.38 -0.11
N ASP A 46 11.24 4.11 -0.19
CA ASP A 46 11.76 3.17 -1.17
C ASP A 46 11.22 3.51 -2.57
N ARG A 47 12.12 3.59 -3.55
CA ARG A 47 11.74 3.94 -4.92
C ARG A 47 10.94 2.85 -5.63
N THR A 48 10.92 1.63 -5.11
CA THR A 48 10.12 0.52 -5.65
C THR A 48 8.63 0.76 -5.42
N SER A 49 8.27 1.35 -4.28
CA SER A 49 6.88 1.71 -3.98
C SER A 49 6.39 2.97 -4.71
N THR A 50 7.33 3.74 -5.28
CA THR A 50 7.08 4.94 -6.10
C THR A 50 6.48 6.16 -5.40
N CYS A 51 6.20 6.12 -4.11
CA CYS A 51 5.52 7.22 -3.38
C CYS A 51 6.25 8.56 -3.54
N ILE A 52 7.56 8.60 -3.25
CA ILE A 52 8.36 9.82 -3.30
C ILE A 52 8.67 10.29 -4.72
N LEU A 53 8.33 9.52 -5.75
CA LEU A 53 8.43 9.98 -7.14
C LEU A 53 7.36 11.03 -7.47
N CYS A 54 6.23 11.00 -6.75
CA CYS A 54 5.11 11.90 -6.94
C CYS A 54 4.86 12.80 -5.72
N HIS A 55 5.08 12.30 -4.51
CA HIS A 55 4.84 13.01 -3.25
C HIS A 55 6.12 13.52 -2.61
N SER A 56 6.07 14.73 -2.09
CA SER A 56 7.02 15.20 -1.09
C SER A 56 6.56 14.84 0.32
N GLY A 57 7.43 14.99 1.31
CA GLY A 57 7.09 14.75 2.70
C GLY A 57 8.26 15.03 3.64
N PRO A 58 8.13 14.67 4.93
CA PRO A 58 9.14 14.92 5.94
C PRO A 58 10.32 13.93 5.84
N PHE A 59 11.00 13.96 4.69
CA PHE A 59 12.12 13.07 4.35
C PHE A 59 13.36 13.89 4.01
N PRO A 60 14.01 14.56 5.01
CA PRO A 60 15.13 15.47 4.75
C PRO A 60 16.33 14.78 4.10
N GLU A 61 16.48 13.48 4.28
CA GLU A 61 17.51 12.67 3.65
C GLU A 61 17.25 12.38 2.15
N GLN A 62 16.01 12.56 1.70
CA GLN A 62 15.61 12.32 0.31
C GLN A 62 15.71 13.62 -0.49
N LYS A 63 16.78 13.79 -1.25
CA LYS A 63 17.06 15.03 -2.01
C LYS A 63 16.08 15.28 -3.16
N PHE A 64 15.55 14.20 -3.77
CA PHE A 64 14.69 14.27 -4.96
C PHE A 64 13.32 13.70 -4.62
N GLN A 65 12.43 14.59 -4.23
CA GLN A 65 11.02 14.26 -3.95
C GLN A 65 10.14 14.88 -5.04
N GLY A 66 9.08 14.16 -5.40
CA GLY A 66 8.13 14.64 -6.39
C GLY A 66 7.23 15.76 -5.87
N ASP A 67 6.61 16.47 -6.81
CA ASP A 67 5.65 17.55 -6.57
C ASP A 67 4.35 17.39 -7.40
N LEU A 68 4.17 16.22 -8.03
CA LEU A 68 2.98 15.90 -8.82
C LEU A 68 1.74 15.64 -7.97
N ALA A 69 1.94 15.28 -6.71
CA ALA A 69 0.89 14.91 -5.77
C ALA A 69 1.06 15.69 -4.46
N PRO A 70 -0.01 15.77 -3.62
CA PRO A 70 0.06 16.50 -2.35
C PRO A 70 1.17 15.99 -1.44
N SER A 71 1.77 16.90 -0.66
CA SER A 71 2.74 16.52 0.37
C SER A 71 2.14 15.51 1.35
N LEU A 72 2.92 14.52 1.75
CA LEU A 72 2.53 13.54 2.77
C LEU A 72 2.61 14.12 4.19
N ALA A 73 3.30 15.26 4.38
CA ALA A 73 3.28 15.96 5.66
C ALA A 73 1.83 16.26 6.08
N GLY A 74 1.49 16.00 7.34
CA GLY A 74 0.13 16.21 7.86
C GLY A 74 -0.94 15.25 7.31
N ALA A 75 -0.56 14.16 6.63
CA ALA A 75 -1.54 13.21 6.07
C ALA A 75 -2.48 12.65 7.13
N GLY A 76 -1.97 12.34 8.33
CA GLY A 76 -2.76 11.83 9.45
C GLY A 76 -3.68 12.85 10.10
N SER A 77 -3.46 14.16 9.85
CA SER A 77 -4.39 15.21 10.26
C SER A 77 -5.53 15.40 9.25
N ARG A 78 -5.28 15.11 7.97
CA ARG A 78 -6.28 15.27 6.91
C ARG A 78 -7.18 14.06 6.71
N TRP A 79 -6.68 12.85 6.96
CA TRP A 79 -7.36 11.61 6.62
C TRP A 79 -7.31 10.61 7.76
N SER A 80 -8.41 9.86 7.94
CA SER A 80 -8.43 8.69 8.81
C SER A 80 -7.62 7.53 8.21
N GLU A 81 -7.26 6.55 9.04
CA GLU A 81 -6.60 5.33 8.54
C GLU A 81 -7.40 4.63 7.45
N GLY A 82 -8.71 4.52 7.61
CA GLY A 82 -9.59 3.91 6.61
C GLY A 82 -9.59 4.68 5.27
N GLN A 83 -9.55 5.99 5.31
CA GLN A 83 -9.46 6.84 4.13
C GLN A 83 -8.09 6.73 3.45
N LEU A 84 -7.01 6.67 4.23
CA LEU A 84 -5.65 6.42 3.73
C LEU A 84 -5.57 5.03 3.10
N ARG A 85 -6.15 4.02 3.75
CA ARG A 85 -6.17 2.65 3.27
C ARG A 85 -6.84 2.53 1.90
N LEU A 86 -8.02 3.13 1.72
CA LEU A 86 -8.72 3.10 0.43
C LEU A 86 -7.89 3.75 -0.68
N ARG A 87 -7.21 4.86 -0.40
CA ARG A 87 -6.35 5.55 -1.37
C ARG A 87 -5.18 4.69 -1.84
N LEU A 88 -4.62 3.87 -0.95
CA LEU A 88 -3.54 2.94 -1.27
C LEU A 88 -4.06 1.69 -2.00
N VAL A 89 -5.16 1.14 -1.53
CA VAL A 89 -5.75 -0.09 -2.10
C VAL A 89 -6.24 0.17 -3.52
N ASP A 90 -7.13 1.11 -3.69
CA ASP A 90 -7.69 1.51 -4.98
C ASP A 90 -8.31 2.92 -4.93
N GLY A 91 -7.50 3.93 -5.14
CA GLY A 91 -7.96 5.32 -5.18
C GLY A 91 -8.81 5.66 -6.41
N SER A 92 -8.85 4.80 -7.42
CA SER A 92 -9.60 5.07 -8.66
C SER A 92 -11.12 5.12 -8.44
N GLY A 93 -11.62 4.46 -7.41
CA GLY A 93 -13.01 4.56 -6.99
C GLY A 93 -13.39 5.94 -6.44
N LEU A 94 -12.43 6.66 -5.87
CA LEU A 94 -12.62 8.04 -5.36
C LEU A 94 -12.39 9.09 -6.46
N ASN A 95 -11.40 8.86 -7.30
CA ASN A 95 -11.07 9.73 -8.42
C ASN A 95 -10.67 8.88 -9.64
N PRO A 96 -11.58 8.67 -10.59
CA PRO A 96 -11.29 7.87 -11.80
C PRO A 96 -10.14 8.44 -12.66
N ALA A 97 -9.83 9.72 -12.52
CA ALA A 97 -8.74 10.38 -13.24
C ALA A 97 -7.39 10.32 -12.49
N THR A 98 -7.32 9.65 -11.35
CA THR A 98 -6.08 9.58 -10.58
C THR A 98 -4.98 8.85 -11.35
N ILE A 99 -3.76 9.38 -11.26
CA ILE A 99 -2.55 8.71 -11.76
C ILE A 99 -1.86 7.88 -10.67
N MET A 100 -2.33 7.97 -9.41
CA MET A 100 -1.82 7.16 -8.32
C MET A 100 -2.15 5.68 -8.56
N PRO A 101 -1.17 4.77 -8.53
CA PRO A 101 -1.44 3.35 -8.74
C PRO A 101 -2.38 2.77 -7.69
N SER A 102 -3.18 1.77 -8.09
CA SER A 102 -3.90 0.90 -7.16
C SER A 102 -2.94 -0.18 -6.69
N PHE A 103 -2.42 -0.04 -5.47
CA PHE A 103 -1.33 -0.90 -4.97
C PHE A 103 -1.79 -2.30 -4.59
N TYR A 104 -3.11 -2.50 -4.40
CA TYR A 104 -3.69 -3.76 -3.93
C TYR A 104 -4.84 -4.24 -4.82
N ARG A 105 -4.60 -4.26 -6.13
CA ARG A 105 -5.58 -4.64 -7.15
C ARG A 105 -4.96 -5.58 -8.18
N LEU A 106 -5.74 -6.54 -8.68
CA LEU A 106 -5.30 -7.50 -9.69
C LEU A 106 -6.13 -7.44 -10.98
N ASP A 107 -7.38 -7.00 -10.90
CA ASP A 107 -8.31 -6.90 -12.03
C ASP A 107 -8.26 -5.53 -12.71
N GLY A 108 -8.70 -5.48 -13.95
CA GLY A 108 -8.78 -4.24 -14.73
C GLY A 108 -7.43 -3.59 -15.07
N LEU A 109 -6.32 -4.29 -14.84
CA LEU A 109 -4.99 -3.82 -15.13
C LEU A 109 -4.61 -4.17 -16.58
N VAL A 110 -3.93 -3.24 -17.25
CA VAL A 110 -3.41 -3.43 -18.62
C VAL A 110 -1.90 -3.30 -18.64
N ARG A 111 -1.25 -4.03 -19.54
CA ARG A 111 0.21 -3.98 -19.74
C ARG A 111 1.03 -4.30 -18.48
N VAL A 112 0.53 -5.23 -17.66
CA VAL A 112 1.24 -5.68 -16.47
C VAL A 112 2.49 -6.45 -16.89
N GLY A 113 3.64 -6.03 -16.37
CA GLY A 113 4.90 -6.71 -16.57
C GLY A 113 4.86 -8.15 -16.03
N GLN A 114 5.55 -9.07 -16.70
CA GLN A 114 5.48 -10.51 -16.38
C GLN A 114 5.74 -10.80 -14.89
N THR A 115 6.70 -10.11 -14.27
CA THR A 115 7.06 -10.28 -12.86
C THR A 115 5.91 -9.94 -11.90
N TRP A 116 4.98 -9.07 -12.32
CA TRP A 116 3.89 -8.55 -11.51
C TRP A 116 2.53 -9.19 -11.80
N ARG A 117 2.45 -10.08 -12.79
CA ARG A 117 1.19 -10.74 -13.13
C ARG A 117 0.69 -11.58 -11.96
N GLY A 118 -0.58 -11.37 -11.59
CA GLY A 118 -1.22 -12.08 -10.48
C GLY A 118 -0.73 -11.68 -9.10
N LYS A 119 0.01 -10.56 -8.97
CA LYS A 119 0.53 -10.05 -7.70
C LYS A 119 0.12 -8.58 -7.53
N PRO A 120 -0.30 -8.16 -6.33
CA PRO A 120 -0.43 -6.74 -6.03
C PRO A 120 0.96 -6.09 -5.96
N ILE A 121 1.01 -4.77 -6.12
CA ILE A 121 2.26 -4.01 -5.97
C ILE A 121 2.76 -4.09 -4.52
N LEU A 122 1.83 -3.99 -3.55
CA LEU A 122 2.10 -4.10 -2.12
C LEU A 122 1.25 -5.21 -1.51
N SER A 123 1.78 -5.91 -0.51
CA SER A 123 1.02 -6.86 0.28
C SER A 123 0.06 -6.16 1.25
N ALA A 124 -0.88 -6.90 1.82
CA ALA A 124 -1.78 -6.37 2.85
C ALA A 124 -1.00 -5.80 4.04
N GLU A 125 0.04 -6.50 4.49
CA GLU A 125 0.91 -6.07 5.59
C GLU A 125 1.65 -4.77 5.25
N GLN A 126 2.16 -4.65 4.04
CA GLN A 126 2.84 -3.43 3.57
C GLN A 126 1.87 -2.24 3.47
N ILE A 127 0.63 -2.47 3.03
CA ILE A 127 -0.42 -1.44 3.05
C ILE A 127 -0.66 -0.96 4.49
N GLU A 128 -0.83 -1.88 5.44
CA GLU A 128 -1.09 -1.49 6.84
C GLU A 128 0.11 -0.76 7.47
N ASP A 129 1.33 -1.17 7.16
CA ASP A 129 2.54 -0.48 7.61
C ASP A 129 2.59 0.97 7.10
N ILE A 130 2.28 1.18 5.81
CA ILE A 130 2.22 2.52 5.21
C ILE A 130 1.08 3.35 5.82
N VAL A 131 -0.11 2.76 6.03
CA VAL A 131 -1.24 3.44 6.69
C VAL A 131 -0.84 3.90 8.08
N ALA A 132 -0.22 3.02 8.89
CA ALA A 132 0.25 3.37 10.23
C ALA A 132 1.25 4.54 10.19
N TYR A 133 2.17 4.54 9.24
CA TYR A 133 3.12 5.64 9.08
C TYR A 133 2.42 6.95 8.68
N LEU A 134 1.61 6.94 7.64
CA LEU A 134 0.93 8.14 7.16
C LEU A 134 -0.03 8.73 8.21
N ALA A 135 -0.72 7.87 8.97
CA ALA A 135 -1.59 8.30 10.06
C ALA A 135 -0.81 8.95 11.22
N SER A 136 0.47 8.62 11.38
CA SER A 136 1.35 9.23 12.38
C SER A 136 1.84 10.64 11.98
N LEU A 137 1.74 11.02 10.71
CA LEU A 137 2.15 12.32 10.19
C LEU A 137 1.09 13.38 10.53
N ARG A 138 1.16 13.90 11.74
CA ARG A 138 0.27 14.97 12.26
C ARG A 138 1.06 16.26 12.39
N GLU A 139 0.40 17.35 12.05
CA GLU A 139 0.90 18.71 12.29
C GLU A 139 0.49 19.18 13.68
#